data_2f6f1c6b6d2e57000fdab1d281fd3894
#
_entry.id   2f6f1c6b6d2e57000fdab1d281fd3894
#
_cell.length_a   1.000
_cell.length_b   1.000
_cell.length_c   1.000
_cell.angle_alpha   90.00
_cell.angle_beta   90.00
_cell.angle_gamma   90.00
#
_symmetry.space_group_name_H-M   'P 1'
#
loop_
_entity.id
_entity.type
_entity.pdbx_description
1 polymer ?
#
loop_
_entity_poly.entity_id
_entity_poly.type
_entity_poly.pdbx_seq_one_letter_code
_entity_poly.pdbx_strand_id
1 'polypeptide(L)'
;MKLPILLLALLWQPSLHAVSVTIGTGGEQGIYYQVIKEFCRLAHKSDPTVQCKPQASSGSIENLRLLQAGEIPYALVQSDWLYQASQGTGPFARQPQPELRTLFATHAEPFTIVVRADGDITTLEQLKLAPIDMGLKNSGTRQTALALFSVLGAKEQDLDLKSVANLSEALCSKQIDAYGLVMGHPNRIVLETSKRCAIRFMAIEGTTRDQLLQGVKFYQRSQVPARIYPGNLKATPTFAIAATLVTNAATPDEDAYRLTKAMLSQQTSFNEQTYGYANLFHKAR
;
A
#
# COMPACT_ATOMS: atom_id res chain seq x y z
N MET A 1 67.55 31.94 20.84
CA MET A 1 66.26 32.16 20.28
C MET A 1 65.63 30.79 19.98
N LYS A 2 64.63 30.35 20.76
CA LYS A 2 63.86 29.08 20.54
C LYS A 2 62.52 29.42 19.86
N LEU A 3 62.33 28.97 18.63
CA LEU A 3 61.09 29.11 17.90
C LEU A 3 60.06 28.13 18.46
N PRO A 4 58.84 28.53 18.81
CA PRO A 4 57.76 27.57 19.16
C PRO A 4 57.26 26.91 17.95
N ILE A 5 57.21 25.57 17.92
CA ILE A 5 56.53 24.75 16.92
C ILE A 5 55.06 24.83 17.24
N LEU A 6 54.32 25.53 16.39
CA LEU A 6 52.83 25.59 16.43
C LEU A 6 52.31 24.28 15.83
N LEU A 7 51.86 23.34 16.66
CA LEU A 7 51.14 22.15 16.23
C LEU A 7 49.71 22.60 15.74
N LEU A 8 49.51 22.64 14.42
CA LEU A 8 48.18 22.75 13.84
C LEU A 8 47.45 21.40 14.02
N ALA A 9 46.63 21.31 15.04
CA ALA A 9 45.68 20.21 15.17
C ALA A 9 44.63 20.35 14.05
N LEU A 10 44.74 19.55 12.97
CA LEU A 10 43.66 19.38 11.99
C LEU A 10 42.49 18.74 12.72
N LEU A 11 41.49 19.54 13.05
CA LEU A 11 40.18 19.06 13.49
C LEU A 11 39.53 18.34 12.30
N TRP A 12 39.61 17.03 12.28
CA TRP A 12 38.86 16.18 11.38
C TRP A 12 37.39 16.28 11.81
N GLN A 13 36.64 17.22 11.21
CA GLN A 13 35.20 17.28 11.38
C GLN A 13 34.59 16.15 10.51
N PRO A 14 33.89 15.19 11.10
CA PRO A 14 33.16 14.22 10.32
C PRO A 14 32.11 15.00 9.47
N SER A 15 32.24 14.94 8.16
CA SER A 15 31.26 15.48 7.27
C SER A 15 29.95 14.73 7.54
N LEU A 16 28.96 15.39 8.13
CA LEU A 16 27.60 14.85 8.26
C LEU A 16 27.08 14.66 6.85
N HIS A 17 27.12 13.40 6.37
CA HIS A 17 26.56 13.05 5.08
C HIS A 17 25.03 13.28 5.13
N ALA A 18 24.51 14.22 4.32
CA ALA A 18 23.08 14.50 4.25
C ALA A 18 22.41 13.50 3.30
N VAL A 19 21.39 12.83 3.77
CA VAL A 19 20.53 11.96 2.95
C VAL A 19 19.41 12.79 2.34
N SER A 20 19.42 12.97 1.02
CA SER A 20 18.35 13.68 0.31
C SER A 20 17.78 12.78 -0.79
N VAL A 21 16.56 12.27 -0.58
CA VAL A 21 16.00 11.21 -1.42
C VAL A 21 14.56 11.46 -1.84
N THR A 22 14.21 10.88 -2.98
CA THR A 22 12.84 10.82 -3.50
C THR A 22 12.28 9.41 -3.28
N ILE A 23 11.03 9.34 -2.86
CA ILE A 23 10.33 8.07 -2.60
C ILE A 23 9.11 7.99 -3.53
N GLY A 24 9.10 7.03 -4.44
CA GLY A 24 7.95 6.77 -5.31
C GLY A 24 6.72 6.34 -4.52
N THR A 25 5.55 6.87 -4.88
CA THR A 25 4.30 6.67 -4.12
C THR A 25 3.15 6.24 -5.03
N GLY A 26 2.01 6.85 -4.92
CA GLY A 26 0.87 6.83 -5.81
C GLY A 26 0.48 8.25 -6.19
N GLY A 27 -0.72 8.47 -6.68
CA GLY A 27 -1.22 9.82 -6.95
C GLY A 27 -1.25 10.68 -5.67
N GLU A 28 -1.11 11.99 -5.81
CA GLU A 28 -1.00 12.95 -4.68
C GLU A 28 -2.16 12.88 -3.68
N GLN A 29 -3.35 12.51 -4.12
CA GLN A 29 -4.53 12.32 -3.28
C GLN A 29 -4.60 10.90 -2.65
N GLY A 30 -3.68 10.00 -3.02
CA GLY A 30 -3.62 8.63 -2.55
C GLY A 30 -2.95 8.49 -1.19
N ILE A 31 -3.22 7.36 -0.53
CA ILE A 31 -2.70 7.06 0.82
C ILE A 31 -1.16 7.00 0.81
N TYR A 32 -0.53 6.39 -0.19
CA TYR A 32 0.93 6.28 -0.29
C TYR A 32 1.62 7.65 -0.25
N TYR A 33 1.10 8.61 -1.01
CA TYR A 33 1.65 9.95 -1.04
C TYR A 33 1.55 10.63 0.33
N GLN A 34 0.39 10.55 0.97
CA GLN A 34 0.17 11.16 2.29
C GLN A 34 1.00 10.49 3.38
N VAL A 35 1.11 9.17 3.36
CA VAL A 35 1.94 8.38 4.28
C VAL A 35 3.40 8.80 4.18
N ILE A 36 3.97 8.83 2.97
CA ILE A 36 5.38 9.19 2.77
C ILE A 36 5.62 10.66 3.08
N LYS A 37 4.69 11.55 2.71
CA LYS A 37 4.79 12.98 3.07
C LYS A 37 4.92 13.18 4.58
N GLU A 38 4.09 12.49 5.36
CA GLU A 38 4.13 12.59 6.82
C GLU A 38 5.37 11.92 7.41
N PHE A 39 5.77 10.75 6.92
CA PHE A 39 7.03 10.11 7.33
C PHE A 39 8.23 11.00 7.06
N CYS A 40 8.33 11.62 5.89
CA CYS A 40 9.43 12.52 5.55
C CYS A 40 9.48 13.75 6.48
N ARG A 41 8.31 14.32 6.81
CA ARG A 41 8.21 15.43 7.75
C ARG A 41 8.71 15.04 9.16
N LEU A 42 8.29 13.87 9.64
CA LEU A 42 8.69 13.36 10.96
C LEU A 42 10.17 12.92 10.98
N ALA A 43 10.64 12.27 9.92
CA ALA A 43 12.05 11.89 9.79
C ALA A 43 12.98 13.10 9.84
N HIS A 44 12.65 14.16 9.10
CA HIS A 44 13.41 15.42 9.14
C HIS A 44 13.41 16.08 10.53
N LYS A 45 12.27 16.01 11.24
CA LYS A 45 12.19 16.51 12.63
C LYS A 45 13.09 15.72 13.58
N SER A 46 13.22 14.40 13.35
CA SER A 46 14.08 13.51 14.15
C SER A 46 15.56 13.65 13.82
N ASP A 47 15.88 13.73 12.54
CA ASP A 47 17.25 13.93 12.02
C ASP A 47 17.20 14.96 10.87
N PRO A 48 17.58 16.23 11.14
CA PRO A 48 17.56 17.28 10.11
C PRO A 48 18.47 17.02 8.89
N THR A 49 19.39 16.06 8.99
CA THR A 49 20.26 15.66 7.87
C THR A 49 19.58 14.61 6.96
N VAL A 50 18.41 14.10 7.36
CA VAL A 50 17.57 13.22 6.54
C VAL A 50 16.44 14.07 5.91
N GLN A 51 16.50 14.19 4.60
CA GLN A 51 15.49 14.88 3.80
C GLN A 51 14.89 13.89 2.79
N CYS A 52 13.62 13.73 2.78
CA CYS A 52 12.94 12.96 1.77
C CYS A 52 11.67 13.67 1.28
N LYS A 53 11.22 13.30 0.09
CA LYS A 53 9.98 13.81 -0.49
C LYS A 53 9.22 12.71 -1.25
N PRO A 54 7.88 12.71 -1.20
CA PRO A 54 7.11 11.82 -2.04
C PRO A 54 7.19 12.25 -3.51
N GLN A 55 7.25 11.27 -4.40
CA GLN A 55 7.06 11.43 -5.83
C GLN A 55 5.77 10.74 -6.25
N ALA A 56 4.86 11.49 -6.87
CA ALA A 56 3.64 10.93 -7.41
C ALA A 56 3.92 9.99 -8.57
N SER A 57 3.15 8.90 -8.64
CA SER A 57 3.21 7.92 -9.72
C SER A 57 1.84 7.25 -9.91
N SER A 58 1.72 6.33 -10.87
CA SER A 58 0.54 5.48 -11.03
C SER A 58 0.49 4.31 -10.03
N GLY A 59 1.48 4.19 -9.15
CA GLY A 59 1.54 3.20 -8.06
C GLY A 59 2.62 2.14 -8.22
N SER A 60 2.42 0.98 -7.58
CA SER A 60 3.45 -0.03 -7.32
C SER A 60 4.21 -0.51 -8.57
N ILE A 61 3.51 -0.75 -9.68
CA ILE A 61 4.16 -1.28 -10.90
C ILE A 61 5.12 -0.24 -11.49
N GLU A 62 4.69 1.02 -11.59
CA GLU A 62 5.55 2.11 -12.06
C GLU A 62 6.72 2.31 -11.11
N ASN A 63 6.46 2.35 -9.81
CA ASN A 63 7.50 2.49 -8.80
C ASN A 63 8.60 1.43 -8.90
N LEU A 64 8.23 0.18 -9.12
CA LEU A 64 9.19 -0.92 -9.30
C LEU A 64 10.01 -0.77 -10.59
N ARG A 65 9.42 -0.22 -11.66
CA ARG A 65 10.15 0.08 -12.90
C ARG A 65 11.12 1.26 -12.71
N LEU A 66 10.70 2.31 -12.00
CA LEU A 66 11.56 3.46 -11.68
C LEU A 66 12.74 3.06 -10.78
N LEU A 67 12.51 2.17 -9.80
CA LEU A 67 13.59 1.58 -9.00
C LEU A 67 14.57 0.76 -9.85
N GLN A 68 14.06 -0.06 -10.76
CA GLN A 68 14.88 -0.86 -11.68
C GLN A 68 15.72 0.01 -12.61
N ALA A 69 15.15 1.11 -13.10
CA ALA A 69 15.83 2.08 -13.95
C ALA A 69 16.82 2.97 -13.18
N GLY A 70 16.83 2.92 -11.84
CA GLY A 70 17.66 3.79 -10.99
C GLY A 70 17.18 5.25 -10.96
N GLU A 71 15.95 5.53 -11.39
CA GLU A 71 15.37 6.87 -11.43
C GLU A 71 14.92 7.36 -10.04
N ILE A 72 14.56 6.41 -9.16
CA ILE A 72 14.27 6.68 -7.75
C ILE A 72 15.00 5.67 -6.87
N PRO A 73 15.51 6.08 -5.70
CA PRO A 73 16.20 5.15 -4.78
C PRO A 73 15.25 4.36 -3.88
N TYR A 74 14.05 4.87 -3.62
CA TYR A 74 13.07 4.23 -2.72
C TYR A 74 11.65 4.31 -3.30
N ALA A 75 10.81 3.36 -2.92
CA ALA A 75 9.40 3.37 -3.29
C ALA A 75 8.52 2.67 -2.26
N LEU A 76 7.27 3.11 -2.15
CA LEU A 76 6.21 2.38 -1.47
C LEU A 76 5.47 1.52 -2.50
N VAL A 77 5.40 0.22 -2.25
CA VAL A 77 4.80 -0.76 -3.17
C VAL A 77 3.98 -1.81 -2.40
N GLN A 78 3.02 -2.39 -3.05
CA GLN A 78 2.29 -3.55 -2.53
C GLN A 78 3.17 -4.79 -2.51
N SER A 79 3.06 -5.59 -1.47
CA SER A 79 3.89 -6.80 -1.28
C SER A 79 3.68 -7.88 -2.35
N ASP A 80 2.51 -7.95 -2.96
CA ASP A 80 2.21 -8.85 -4.09
C ASP A 80 2.98 -8.45 -5.36
N TRP A 81 3.02 -7.15 -5.70
CA TRP A 81 3.79 -6.64 -6.83
C TRP A 81 5.29 -6.76 -6.59
N LEU A 82 5.74 -6.52 -5.35
CA LEU A 82 7.12 -6.74 -4.95
C LEU A 82 7.54 -8.20 -5.20
N TYR A 83 6.71 -9.15 -4.80
CA TYR A 83 6.94 -10.56 -5.04
C TYR A 83 6.98 -10.89 -6.54
N GLN A 84 6.00 -10.42 -7.32
CA GLN A 84 5.97 -10.67 -8.77
C GLN A 84 7.19 -10.06 -9.48
N ALA A 85 7.63 -8.87 -9.09
CA ALA A 85 8.83 -8.25 -9.64
C ALA A 85 10.09 -9.07 -9.29
N SER A 86 10.23 -9.52 -8.04
CA SER A 86 11.37 -10.34 -7.63
C SER A 86 11.46 -11.67 -8.39
N GLN A 87 10.32 -12.27 -8.73
CA GLN A 87 10.22 -13.54 -9.46
C GLN A 87 10.20 -13.38 -10.99
N GLY A 88 10.07 -12.15 -11.52
CA GLY A 88 9.91 -11.93 -12.95
C GLY A 88 8.62 -12.51 -13.52
N THR A 89 7.51 -12.35 -12.80
CA THR A 89 6.17 -12.85 -13.17
C THR A 89 5.18 -11.70 -13.42
N GLY A 90 4.02 -11.99 -13.94
CA GLY A 90 2.98 -11.02 -14.24
C GLY A 90 3.49 -9.86 -15.12
N PRO A 91 3.30 -8.59 -14.73
CA PRO A 91 3.79 -7.43 -15.47
C PRO A 91 5.33 -7.36 -15.62
N PHE A 92 6.07 -8.16 -14.85
CA PHE A 92 7.53 -8.24 -14.84
C PHE A 92 8.04 -9.53 -15.49
N ALA A 93 7.20 -10.23 -16.27
CA ALA A 93 7.55 -11.47 -16.93
C ALA A 93 8.85 -11.32 -17.75
N ARG A 94 9.82 -12.22 -17.50
CA ARG A 94 11.17 -12.22 -18.08
C ARG A 94 12.07 -11.03 -17.65
N GLN A 95 11.66 -10.26 -16.65
CA GLN A 95 12.43 -9.13 -16.11
C GLN A 95 12.45 -9.22 -14.57
N PRO A 96 13.02 -10.29 -13.98
CA PRO A 96 13.12 -10.41 -12.54
C PRO A 96 14.00 -9.32 -11.95
N GLN A 97 13.64 -8.83 -10.77
CA GLN A 97 14.36 -7.80 -10.04
C GLN A 97 14.91 -8.37 -8.71
N PRO A 98 15.93 -9.23 -8.73
CA PRO A 98 16.48 -9.87 -7.52
C PRO A 98 17.18 -8.89 -6.58
N GLU A 99 17.51 -7.70 -7.10
CA GLU A 99 18.19 -6.63 -6.34
C GLU A 99 17.25 -5.80 -5.46
N LEU A 100 15.95 -6.03 -5.51
CA LEU A 100 15.01 -5.36 -4.61
C LEU A 100 15.27 -5.75 -3.14
N ARG A 101 15.21 -4.75 -2.26
CA ARG A 101 15.38 -4.91 -0.82
C ARG A 101 14.20 -4.29 -0.09
N THR A 102 13.60 -5.08 0.79
CA THR A 102 12.53 -4.63 1.67
C THR A 102 13.13 -3.97 2.90
N LEU A 103 12.68 -2.76 3.23
CA LEU A 103 13.06 -2.07 4.46
C LEU A 103 12.06 -2.38 5.57
N PHE A 104 10.79 -2.01 5.39
CA PHE A 104 9.72 -2.33 6.34
C PHE A 104 8.33 -2.19 5.69
N ALA A 105 7.33 -2.82 6.30
CA ALA A 105 5.93 -2.61 5.93
C ALA A 105 5.39 -1.36 6.65
N THR A 106 4.70 -0.50 5.91
CA THR A 106 4.11 0.73 6.48
C THR A 106 2.70 0.49 7.00
N HIS A 107 1.86 -0.20 6.25
CA HIS A 107 0.48 -0.50 6.65
C HIS A 107 -0.10 -1.71 5.90
N ALA A 108 -1.17 -2.26 6.49
CA ALA A 108 -1.99 -3.25 5.82
C ALA A 108 -3.00 -2.56 4.89
N GLU A 109 -3.22 -3.17 3.74
CA GLU A 109 -4.21 -2.76 2.75
C GLU A 109 -5.26 -3.86 2.61
N PRO A 110 -6.34 -3.79 3.40
CA PRO A 110 -7.42 -4.76 3.31
C PRO A 110 -8.06 -4.76 1.93
N PHE A 111 -8.26 -5.96 1.36
CA PHE A 111 -9.12 -6.08 0.19
C PHE A 111 -10.58 -5.93 0.64
N THR A 112 -11.22 -4.89 0.17
CA THR A 112 -12.56 -4.48 0.61
C THR A 112 -13.52 -4.55 -0.56
N ILE A 113 -14.59 -5.32 -0.42
CA ILE A 113 -15.69 -5.36 -1.38
C ILE A 113 -16.89 -4.65 -0.78
N VAL A 114 -17.38 -3.64 -1.50
CA VAL A 114 -18.51 -2.80 -1.10
C VAL A 114 -19.70 -3.12 -2.00
N VAL A 115 -20.84 -3.37 -1.37
CA VAL A 115 -22.15 -3.58 -2.03
C VAL A 115 -23.21 -2.66 -1.40
N ARG A 116 -24.32 -2.43 -2.09
CA ARG A 116 -25.46 -1.74 -1.48
C ARG A 116 -26.07 -2.57 -0.35
N ALA A 117 -26.50 -1.92 0.72
CA ALA A 117 -27.15 -2.60 1.85
C ALA A 117 -28.54 -3.14 1.47
N ASP A 118 -29.23 -2.47 0.52
CA ASP A 118 -30.55 -2.83 -0.02
C ASP A 118 -30.48 -3.72 -1.28
N GLY A 119 -29.27 -4.16 -1.66
CA GLY A 119 -29.07 -4.99 -2.84
C GLY A 119 -29.14 -6.48 -2.53
N ASP A 120 -29.34 -7.28 -3.58
CA ASP A 120 -29.52 -8.74 -3.50
C ASP A 120 -28.22 -9.53 -3.34
N ILE A 121 -27.06 -8.89 -3.55
CA ILE A 121 -25.74 -9.53 -3.42
C ILE A 121 -25.43 -9.77 -1.96
N THR A 122 -25.53 -10.99 -1.48
CA THR A 122 -25.30 -11.38 -0.07
C THR A 122 -24.13 -12.35 0.11
N THR A 123 -23.66 -12.97 -0.98
CA THR A 123 -22.56 -13.95 -0.97
C THR A 123 -21.50 -13.59 -2.02
N LEU A 124 -20.27 -14.07 -1.80
CA LEU A 124 -19.17 -13.91 -2.77
C LEU A 124 -19.48 -14.63 -4.10
N GLU A 125 -20.22 -15.72 -4.06
CA GLU A 125 -20.62 -16.47 -5.25
C GLU A 125 -21.48 -15.64 -6.20
N GLN A 126 -22.40 -14.83 -5.65
CA GLN A 126 -23.27 -13.97 -6.46
C GLN A 126 -22.50 -12.88 -7.21
N LEU A 127 -21.34 -12.47 -6.72
CA LEU A 127 -20.49 -11.48 -7.39
C LEU A 127 -19.97 -11.97 -8.75
N LYS A 128 -19.89 -13.28 -8.98
CA LYS A 128 -19.43 -13.84 -10.26
C LYS A 128 -20.38 -13.53 -11.41
N LEU A 129 -21.66 -13.32 -11.13
CA LEU A 129 -22.72 -13.08 -12.12
C LEU A 129 -23.19 -11.63 -12.15
N ALA A 130 -22.64 -10.78 -11.32
CA ALA A 130 -23.05 -9.39 -11.15
C ALA A 130 -22.12 -8.42 -11.92
N PRO A 131 -22.61 -7.26 -12.39
CA PRO A 131 -21.76 -6.20 -12.90
C PRO A 131 -20.94 -5.58 -11.75
N ILE A 132 -19.63 -5.80 -11.76
CA ILE A 132 -18.72 -5.40 -10.68
C ILE A 132 -17.54 -4.61 -11.20
N ASP A 133 -17.05 -3.62 -10.43
CA ASP A 133 -15.78 -2.95 -10.70
C ASP A 133 -14.74 -3.39 -9.65
N MET A 134 -13.77 -4.16 -10.10
CA MET A 134 -12.66 -4.66 -9.28
C MET A 134 -11.33 -3.98 -9.63
N GLY A 135 -11.38 -2.73 -10.02
CA GLY A 135 -10.22 -1.93 -10.41
C GLY A 135 -9.87 -2.05 -11.89
N LEU A 136 -8.98 -1.17 -12.33
CA LEU A 136 -8.52 -1.11 -13.71
C LEU A 136 -7.74 -2.38 -14.08
N LYS A 137 -7.78 -2.73 -15.36
CA LYS A 137 -6.94 -3.81 -15.90
C LYS A 137 -5.47 -3.52 -15.54
N ASN A 138 -4.78 -4.53 -15.04
CA ASN A 138 -3.39 -4.44 -14.54
C ASN A 138 -3.20 -3.65 -13.24
N SER A 139 -4.25 -3.25 -12.52
CA SER A 139 -4.12 -2.68 -11.18
C SER A 139 -3.94 -3.76 -10.10
N GLY A 140 -3.35 -3.37 -8.95
CA GLY A 140 -3.24 -4.25 -7.79
C GLY A 140 -4.60 -4.76 -7.31
N THR A 141 -5.60 -3.90 -7.25
CA THR A 141 -6.97 -4.27 -6.89
C THR A 141 -7.52 -5.35 -7.81
N ARG A 142 -7.35 -5.22 -9.15
CA ARG A 142 -7.81 -6.23 -10.12
C ARG A 142 -7.14 -7.58 -9.88
N GLN A 143 -5.84 -7.60 -9.69
CA GLN A 143 -5.10 -8.86 -9.49
C GLN A 143 -5.49 -9.54 -8.17
N THR A 144 -5.65 -8.77 -7.10
CA THR A 144 -6.12 -9.29 -5.81
C THR A 144 -7.55 -9.84 -5.91
N ALA A 145 -8.43 -9.17 -6.64
CA ALA A 145 -9.77 -9.65 -6.92
C ALA A 145 -9.75 -10.96 -7.72
N LEU A 146 -8.93 -11.04 -8.76
CA LEU A 146 -8.81 -12.27 -9.58
C LEU A 146 -8.25 -13.44 -8.77
N ALA A 147 -7.36 -13.21 -7.81
CA ALA A 147 -6.91 -14.25 -6.90
C ALA A 147 -8.08 -14.77 -6.03
N LEU A 148 -8.95 -13.90 -5.51
CA LEU A 148 -10.15 -14.29 -4.79
C LEU A 148 -11.10 -15.10 -5.68
N PHE A 149 -11.41 -14.59 -6.87
CA PHE A 149 -12.33 -15.28 -7.80
C PHE A 149 -11.78 -16.61 -8.29
N SER A 150 -10.46 -16.75 -8.42
CA SER A 150 -9.83 -18.03 -8.73
C SER A 150 -10.07 -19.09 -7.65
N VAL A 151 -10.02 -18.71 -6.36
CA VAL A 151 -10.38 -19.60 -5.24
C VAL A 151 -11.87 -19.98 -5.28
N LEU A 152 -12.71 -19.06 -5.78
CA LEU A 152 -14.16 -19.32 -6.00
C LEU A 152 -14.44 -20.08 -7.32
N GLY A 153 -13.41 -20.54 -8.03
CA GLY A 153 -13.53 -21.32 -9.26
C GLY A 153 -13.88 -20.52 -10.51
N ALA A 154 -13.75 -19.18 -10.49
CA ALA A 154 -14.01 -18.31 -11.65
C ALA A 154 -12.72 -17.73 -12.23
N LYS A 155 -12.67 -17.59 -13.55
CA LYS A 155 -11.61 -16.89 -14.30
C LYS A 155 -12.07 -15.48 -14.66
N GLU A 156 -11.14 -14.60 -15.02
CA GLU A 156 -11.45 -13.22 -15.41
C GLU A 156 -12.53 -13.12 -16.51
N GLN A 157 -12.48 -14.00 -17.48
CA GLN A 157 -13.44 -14.06 -18.60
C GLN A 157 -14.86 -14.47 -18.19
N ASP A 158 -15.02 -15.08 -17.01
CA ASP A 158 -16.30 -15.54 -16.47
C ASP A 158 -17.03 -14.44 -15.68
N LEU A 159 -16.38 -13.27 -15.50
CA LEU A 159 -16.85 -12.17 -14.67
C LEU A 159 -17.35 -10.99 -15.52
N ASP A 160 -18.44 -10.36 -15.12
CA ASP A 160 -18.91 -9.12 -15.72
C ASP A 160 -18.20 -7.90 -15.13
N LEU A 161 -16.93 -7.72 -15.54
CA LEU A 161 -16.04 -6.67 -15.03
C LEU A 161 -16.28 -5.34 -15.75
N LYS A 162 -16.69 -4.36 -14.98
CA LYS A 162 -16.89 -2.97 -15.44
C LYS A 162 -15.65 -2.12 -15.12
N SER A 163 -15.57 -0.97 -15.77
CA SER A 163 -14.63 0.09 -15.45
C SER A 163 -15.42 1.39 -15.46
N VAL A 164 -15.64 1.95 -14.28
CA VAL A 164 -16.47 3.16 -14.11
C VAL A 164 -15.63 4.33 -13.66
N ALA A 165 -16.00 5.55 -14.06
CA ALA A 165 -15.28 6.76 -13.70
C ALA A 165 -15.44 7.13 -12.22
N ASN A 166 -16.59 6.81 -11.62
CA ASN A 166 -16.93 7.13 -10.24
C ASN A 166 -17.62 5.95 -9.56
N LEU A 167 -16.89 5.24 -8.72
CA LEU A 167 -17.36 4.04 -8.01
C LEU A 167 -18.56 4.34 -7.09
N SER A 168 -18.54 5.49 -6.40
CA SER A 168 -19.60 5.88 -5.47
C SER A 168 -20.92 6.13 -6.21
N GLU A 169 -20.85 6.82 -7.32
CA GLU A 169 -22.02 7.12 -8.16
C GLU A 169 -22.55 5.84 -8.81
N ALA A 170 -21.67 5.06 -9.44
CA ALA A 170 -22.05 3.85 -10.16
C ALA A 170 -22.70 2.81 -9.25
N LEU A 171 -22.22 2.62 -8.02
CA LEU A 171 -22.83 1.73 -7.05
C LEU A 171 -24.21 2.24 -6.61
N CYS A 172 -24.31 3.51 -6.24
CA CYS A 172 -25.56 4.08 -5.72
C CYS A 172 -26.65 4.26 -6.81
N SER A 173 -26.27 4.44 -8.09
CA SER A 173 -27.19 4.48 -9.23
C SER A 173 -27.52 3.09 -9.79
N LYS A 174 -26.97 2.01 -9.21
CA LYS A 174 -27.17 0.62 -9.64
C LYS A 174 -26.57 0.30 -11.03
N GLN A 175 -25.59 1.09 -11.48
CA GLN A 175 -24.81 0.79 -12.68
C GLN A 175 -23.89 -0.42 -12.46
N ILE A 176 -23.39 -0.58 -11.22
CA ILE A 176 -22.67 -1.75 -10.74
C ILE A 176 -23.29 -2.24 -9.42
N ASP A 177 -23.14 -3.54 -9.13
CA ASP A 177 -23.64 -4.14 -7.89
C ASP A 177 -22.61 -4.21 -6.79
N ALA A 178 -21.32 -4.16 -7.15
CA ALA A 178 -20.21 -4.11 -6.21
C ALA A 178 -19.00 -3.40 -6.81
N TYR A 179 -18.15 -2.89 -5.91
CA TYR A 179 -16.78 -2.56 -6.27
C TYR A 179 -15.78 -3.09 -5.24
N GLY A 180 -14.56 -3.36 -5.69
CA GLY A 180 -13.45 -3.81 -4.86
C GLY A 180 -12.33 -2.76 -4.78
N LEU A 181 -11.67 -2.67 -3.61
CA LEU A 181 -10.52 -1.80 -3.36
C LEU A 181 -9.47 -2.54 -2.53
N VAL A 182 -8.20 -2.37 -2.89
CA VAL A 182 -7.05 -2.70 -2.05
C VAL A 182 -6.48 -1.39 -1.54
N MET A 183 -6.75 -1.03 -0.31
CA MET A 183 -6.22 0.20 0.32
C MET A 183 -6.54 0.28 1.80
N GLY A 184 -5.81 1.14 2.51
CA GLY A 184 -6.04 1.41 3.93
C GLY A 184 -7.42 2.04 4.24
N HIS A 185 -7.84 1.92 5.47
CA HIS A 185 -9.06 2.50 6.00
C HIS A 185 -8.76 3.54 7.10
N PRO A 186 -9.59 4.61 7.24
CA PRO A 186 -10.75 4.96 6.43
C PRO A 186 -10.36 5.40 5.02
N ASN A 187 -11.20 5.04 4.05
CA ASN A 187 -11.01 5.36 2.64
C ASN A 187 -12.04 6.40 2.18
N ARG A 188 -11.58 7.40 1.42
CA ARG A 188 -12.42 8.50 0.95
C ARG A 188 -13.56 8.02 0.03
N ILE A 189 -13.28 7.11 -0.91
CA ILE A 189 -14.29 6.59 -1.84
C ILE A 189 -15.39 5.88 -1.07
N VAL A 190 -15.03 5.02 -0.11
CA VAL A 190 -16.00 4.30 0.74
C VAL A 190 -16.82 5.27 1.57
N LEU A 191 -16.18 6.32 2.13
CA LEU A 191 -16.88 7.35 2.90
C LEU A 191 -17.87 8.14 2.02
N GLU A 192 -17.47 8.53 0.83
CA GLU A 192 -18.34 9.20 -0.14
C GLU A 192 -19.52 8.31 -0.54
N THR A 193 -19.27 7.02 -0.81
CA THR A 193 -20.32 6.06 -1.14
C THR A 193 -21.31 5.93 0.02
N SER A 194 -20.83 5.74 1.25
CA SER A 194 -21.68 5.55 2.43
C SER A 194 -22.54 6.77 2.80
N LYS A 195 -22.17 7.96 2.29
CA LYS A 195 -22.97 9.20 2.41
C LYS A 195 -24.04 9.30 1.32
N ARG A 196 -23.85 8.64 0.17
CA ARG A 196 -24.78 8.68 -0.95
C ARG A 196 -25.87 7.61 -0.86
N CYS A 197 -25.50 6.40 -0.44
CA CYS A 197 -26.44 5.29 -0.26
C CYS A 197 -25.98 4.35 0.86
N ALA A 198 -26.90 3.60 1.42
CA ALA A 198 -26.59 2.60 2.44
C ALA A 198 -25.74 1.47 1.83
N ILE A 199 -24.59 1.20 2.46
CA ILE A 199 -23.65 0.17 2.02
C ILE A 199 -23.43 -0.89 3.09
N ARG A 200 -22.91 -2.02 2.68
CA ARG A 200 -22.30 -3.04 3.54
C ARG A 200 -21.03 -3.59 2.89
N PHE A 201 -20.19 -4.18 3.70
CA PHE A 201 -18.99 -4.85 3.26
C PHE A 201 -19.24 -6.35 3.13
N MET A 202 -18.67 -6.97 2.10
CA MET A 202 -18.68 -8.42 1.95
C MET A 202 -17.58 -9.03 2.79
N ALA A 203 -17.95 -9.96 3.68
CA ALA A 203 -16.96 -10.72 4.44
C ALA A 203 -16.21 -11.70 3.54
N ILE A 204 -14.89 -11.76 3.70
CA ILE A 204 -14.02 -12.77 3.10
C ILE A 204 -13.41 -13.55 4.25
N GLU A 205 -13.99 -14.72 4.54
CA GLU A 205 -13.64 -15.52 5.72
C GLU A 205 -13.77 -17.02 5.45
N GLY A 206 -13.56 -17.84 6.46
CA GLY A 206 -13.68 -19.29 6.37
C GLY A 206 -12.70 -19.89 5.36
N THR A 207 -13.14 -20.96 4.70
CA THR A 207 -12.34 -21.73 3.73
C THR A 207 -11.82 -20.90 2.57
N THR A 208 -12.61 -19.96 2.04
CA THR A 208 -12.20 -19.08 0.94
C THR A 208 -10.98 -18.24 1.33
N ARG A 209 -11.03 -17.59 2.49
CA ARG A 209 -9.87 -16.81 2.97
C ARG A 209 -8.68 -17.71 3.28
N ASP A 210 -8.90 -18.85 3.91
CA ASP A 210 -7.83 -19.75 4.32
C ASP A 210 -7.10 -20.34 3.09
N GLN A 211 -7.80 -20.66 2.03
CA GLN A 211 -7.19 -21.06 0.75
C GLN A 211 -6.35 -19.95 0.11
N LEU A 212 -6.83 -18.69 0.13
CA LEU A 212 -6.05 -17.55 -0.33
C LEU A 212 -4.74 -17.40 0.46
N LEU A 213 -4.81 -17.53 1.79
CA LEU A 213 -3.65 -17.37 2.67
C LEU A 213 -2.64 -18.52 2.56
N GLN A 214 -3.09 -19.74 2.25
CA GLN A 214 -2.21 -20.89 2.08
C GLN A 214 -1.36 -20.81 0.81
N GLY A 215 -1.91 -20.24 -0.26
CA GLY A 215 -1.25 -20.16 -1.56
C GLY A 215 -0.25 -19.00 -1.68
N VAL A 216 -0.32 -18.00 -0.78
CA VAL A 216 0.33 -16.70 -1.01
C VAL A 216 0.90 -16.12 0.28
N LYS A 217 2.23 -16.11 0.41
CA LYS A 217 2.95 -15.68 1.64
C LYS A 217 2.79 -14.19 1.99
N PHE A 218 2.37 -13.35 1.04
CA PHE A 218 2.19 -11.92 1.26
C PHE A 218 0.75 -11.51 1.62
N TYR A 219 -0.20 -12.46 1.67
CA TYR A 219 -1.54 -12.22 2.20
C TYR A 219 -1.60 -12.52 3.70
N GLN A 220 -2.32 -11.70 4.43
CA GLN A 220 -2.53 -11.87 5.87
C GLN A 220 -4.00 -11.68 6.24
N ARG A 221 -4.42 -12.27 7.36
CA ARG A 221 -5.75 -12.05 7.92
C ARG A 221 -5.92 -10.58 8.28
N SER A 222 -7.06 -10.01 7.93
CA SER A 222 -7.37 -8.61 8.20
C SER A 222 -8.88 -8.41 8.38
N GLN A 223 -9.27 -7.17 8.62
CA GLN A 223 -10.68 -6.77 8.72
C GLN A 223 -10.85 -5.30 8.33
N VAL A 224 -12.01 -4.95 7.78
CA VAL A 224 -12.48 -3.57 7.74
C VAL A 224 -12.91 -3.21 9.16
N PRO A 225 -12.31 -2.20 9.82
CA PRO A 225 -12.63 -1.90 11.22
C PRO A 225 -14.09 -1.49 11.40
N ALA A 226 -14.67 -1.79 12.58
CA ALA A 226 -16.00 -1.34 12.92
C ALA A 226 -16.08 0.16 13.13
N ARG A 227 -17.24 0.76 12.86
CA ARG A 227 -17.60 2.14 13.21
C ARG A 227 -16.77 3.24 12.55
N ILE A 228 -16.11 2.93 11.44
CA ILE A 228 -15.34 3.93 10.67
C ILE A 228 -16.11 4.51 9.48
N TYR A 229 -17.27 3.93 9.15
CA TYR A 229 -18.19 4.42 8.12
C TYR A 229 -19.64 4.40 8.62
N PRO A 230 -20.52 5.25 8.09
CA PRO A 230 -21.96 5.15 8.32
C PRO A 230 -22.48 3.73 8.09
N GLY A 231 -23.24 3.18 9.04
CA GLY A 231 -23.81 1.82 8.94
C GLY A 231 -22.84 0.65 9.21
N ASN A 232 -21.53 0.89 9.30
CA ASN A 232 -20.53 -0.13 9.58
C ASN A 232 -20.42 -0.38 11.11
N LEU A 233 -21.38 -1.08 11.69
CA LEU A 233 -21.46 -1.31 13.13
C LEU A 233 -20.49 -2.39 13.65
N LYS A 234 -20.11 -3.35 12.79
CA LYS A 234 -19.23 -4.47 13.11
C LYS A 234 -18.02 -4.49 12.19
N ALA A 235 -16.91 -5.03 12.69
CA ALA A 235 -15.77 -5.32 11.85
C ALA A 235 -16.13 -6.40 10.82
N THR A 236 -15.65 -6.24 9.59
CA THR A 236 -15.90 -7.20 8.51
C THR A 236 -14.61 -7.95 8.21
N PRO A 237 -14.55 -9.28 8.40
CA PRO A 237 -13.39 -10.08 8.10
C PRO A 237 -12.99 -10.00 6.62
N THR A 238 -11.68 -9.94 6.37
CA THR A 238 -11.08 -9.97 5.03
C THR A 238 -9.64 -10.45 5.11
N PHE A 239 -8.91 -10.28 4.03
CA PHE A 239 -7.45 -10.41 3.98
C PHE A 239 -6.83 -9.09 3.51
N ALA A 240 -5.53 -8.94 3.74
CA ALA A 240 -4.79 -7.75 3.33
C ALA A 240 -3.45 -8.11 2.72
N ILE A 241 -2.94 -7.20 1.91
CA ILE A 241 -1.54 -7.11 1.53
C ILE A 241 -0.86 -5.99 2.33
N ALA A 242 0.46 -5.95 2.31
CA ALA A 242 1.20 -4.89 2.98
C ALA A 242 1.68 -3.84 1.99
N ALA A 243 1.52 -2.56 2.32
CA ALA A 243 2.28 -1.49 1.70
C ALA A 243 3.70 -1.50 2.29
N THR A 244 4.71 -1.64 1.44
CA THR A 244 6.09 -1.93 1.83
C THR A 244 7.02 -0.89 1.27
N LEU A 245 7.86 -0.29 2.12
CA LEU A 245 8.96 0.56 1.68
C LEU A 245 10.10 -0.32 1.19
N VAL A 246 10.51 -0.10 -0.05
CA VAL A 246 11.54 -0.88 -0.72
C VAL A 246 12.61 0.02 -1.34
N THR A 247 13.77 -0.56 -1.56
CA THR A 247 14.91 0.04 -2.25
C THR A 247 15.59 -0.98 -3.15
N ASN A 248 16.65 -0.57 -3.84
CA ASN A 248 17.51 -1.44 -4.64
C ASN A 248 18.84 -1.69 -3.90
N ALA A 249 19.47 -2.84 -4.12
CA ALA A 249 20.79 -3.18 -3.54
C ALA A 249 21.91 -2.21 -3.94
N ALA A 250 21.73 -1.40 -4.98
CA ALA A 250 22.67 -0.34 -5.34
C ALA A 250 22.57 0.90 -4.44
N THR A 251 21.53 1.01 -3.60
CA THR A 251 21.37 2.10 -2.64
C THR A 251 22.40 1.92 -1.52
N PRO A 252 23.17 2.97 -1.14
CA PRO A 252 24.13 2.88 -0.05
C PRO A 252 23.49 2.43 1.26
N ASP A 253 24.09 1.45 1.93
CA ASP A 253 23.57 0.89 3.18
C ASP A 253 23.39 1.96 4.26
N GLU A 254 24.31 2.92 4.37
CA GLU A 254 24.23 4.02 5.33
C GLU A 254 23.01 4.92 5.09
N ASP A 255 22.68 5.21 3.82
CA ASP A 255 21.51 6.02 3.46
C ASP A 255 20.21 5.26 3.78
N ALA A 256 20.16 3.97 3.44
CA ALA A 256 19.03 3.10 3.76
C ALA A 256 18.83 2.96 5.28
N TYR A 257 19.92 2.76 6.03
CA TYR A 257 19.90 2.69 7.49
C TYR A 257 19.39 3.99 8.11
N ARG A 258 19.94 5.14 7.71
CA ARG A 258 19.58 6.44 8.29
C ARG A 258 18.14 6.83 8.00
N LEU A 259 17.69 6.65 6.75
CA LEU A 259 16.28 6.88 6.37
C LEU A 259 15.35 5.99 7.19
N THR A 260 15.64 4.70 7.26
CA THR A 260 14.82 3.72 8.00
C THR A 260 14.78 4.05 9.48
N LYS A 261 15.94 4.34 10.10
CA LYS A 261 16.04 4.72 11.51
C LYS A 261 15.24 6.00 11.82
N ALA A 262 15.38 7.04 10.98
CA ALA A 262 14.67 8.29 11.17
C ALA A 262 13.15 8.10 11.08
N MET A 263 12.67 7.30 10.12
CA MET A 263 11.25 6.99 9.97
C MET A 263 10.72 6.14 11.14
N LEU A 264 11.39 5.05 11.50
CA LEU A 264 10.92 4.13 12.53
C LEU A 264 11.00 4.74 13.94
N SER A 265 11.94 5.65 14.21
CA SER A 265 12.02 6.38 15.48
C SER A 265 10.79 7.26 15.75
N GLN A 266 10.04 7.59 14.71
CA GLN A 266 8.84 8.43 14.78
C GLN A 266 7.53 7.63 14.68
N GLN A 267 7.58 6.31 14.78
CA GLN A 267 6.42 5.42 14.61
C GLN A 267 5.24 5.81 15.52
N THR A 268 5.48 6.11 16.80
CA THR A 268 4.43 6.51 17.74
C THR A 268 3.78 7.82 17.31
N SER A 269 4.60 8.84 17.01
CA SER A 269 4.10 10.16 16.56
C SER A 269 3.36 10.05 15.24
N PHE A 270 3.82 9.18 14.33
CA PHE A 270 3.14 8.90 13.07
C PHE A 270 1.75 8.29 13.31
N ASN A 271 1.64 7.27 14.15
CA ASN A 271 0.36 6.63 14.48
C ASN A 271 -0.63 7.60 15.14
N GLU A 272 -0.15 8.50 16.00
CA GLU A 272 -0.99 9.52 16.64
C GLU A 272 -1.53 10.56 15.67
N GLN A 273 -0.73 10.98 14.69
CA GLN A 273 -1.10 12.03 13.74
C GLN A 273 -1.89 11.50 12.54
N THR A 274 -1.73 10.23 12.22
CA THR A 274 -2.43 9.57 11.12
C THR A 274 -3.67 8.80 11.59
N TYR A 275 -4.28 9.19 12.69
CA TYR A 275 -5.42 8.52 13.34
C TYR A 275 -6.62 8.22 12.41
N GLY A 276 -6.58 8.71 11.19
CA GLY A 276 -7.52 8.41 10.11
C GLY A 276 -7.02 7.41 9.06
N TYR A 277 -5.73 7.05 9.06
CA TYR A 277 -5.14 6.21 7.99
C TYR A 277 -4.54 4.91 8.51
N ALA A 278 -4.43 4.75 9.83
CA ALA A 278 -3.54 3.74 10.30
C ALA A 278 -3.89 3.17 11.66
N ASN A 279 -4.18 1.92 11.63
CA ASN A 279 -3.45 0.98 12.47
C ASN A 279 -2.20 0.55 11.67
N LEU A 280 -1.26 1.48 11.45
CA LEU A 280 -0.20 1.37 10.44
C LEU A 280 0.96 0.47 10.83
N PHE A 281 1.09 0.06 12.07
CA PHE A 281 2.13 -0.86 12.49
C PHE A 281 1.56 -1.89 13.44
N HIS A 282 1.02 -2.97 12.94
CA HIS A 282 1.00 -4.19 13.72
C HIS A 282 2.42 -4.76 13.73
N LYS A 283 3.03 -4.86 14.93
CA LYS A 283 4.22 -5.68 15.11
C LYS A 283 3.96 -7.01 14.41
N ALA A 284 4.72 -7.30 13.35
CA ALA A 284 4.87 -8.66 12.90
C ALA A 284 5.41 -9.46 14.10
N ARG A 285 4.57 -10.34 14.63
CA ARG A 285 5.00 -11.36 15.58
C ARG A 285 5.53 -12.54 14.80
#